data_fce4a41cc8d841020d39f5aa2be08629
#
_entry.id   fce4a41cc8d841020d39f5aa2be08629
#
_cell.length_a   1.000
_cell.length_b   1.000
_cell.length_c   1.000
_cell.angle_alpha   90.00
_cell.angle_beta   90.00
_cell.angle_gamma   90.00
#
_symmetry.space_group_name_H-M   'P 1'
#
loop_
_entity.id
_entity.type
_entity.pdbx_description
1 polymer ?
#
loop_
_entity_poly.entity_id
_entity_poly.type
_entity_poly.pdbx_seq_one_letter_code
_entity_poly.pdbx_strand_id
1 'polypeptide(L)'
;SLQTVAGEVGGATPEAHGSLAAAELVRSGARDPDALALAEPGLVADLAGWHAVFATNALTVVYDPDSEYAPAIREDWRTALAREEISVGRTDPARDPLGYRTLLALDLAGREGAPADAIRANADVFPETQLLRTLEAGGVDAAFAYRNMAVAHDLPHLDLPAELDLSDPRLADHYRRAAVTVGGETIRGEPIRYGAAFLTDRGEPFYRNLVANAERLREYGFGVPDEFPVVRGRESDPAANTGTATRPRAPATAADQPVEHGRDNR
;
A
#
# COMPACT_ATOMS: atom_id res chain seq x y z
N SER A 1 5.51 5.26 9.04
CA SER A 1 4.47 5.11 7.99
C SER A 1 4.63 6.16 6.90
N LEU A 2 3.93 6.01 5.76
CA LEU A 2 3.93 7.04 4.70
C LEU A 2 3.41 8.39 5.22
N GLN A 3 2.43 8.38 6.13
CA GLN A 3 1.93 9.59 6.77
C GLN A 3 3.02 10.32 7.56
N THR A 4 3.88 9.59 8.26
CA THR A 4 4.98 10.18 9.03
C THR A 4 5.97 10.86 8.09
N VAL A 5 6.39 10.17 7.01
CA VAL A 5 7.25 10.76 5.98
C VAL A 5 6.60 12.01 5.37
N ALA A 6 5.32 11.93 5.01
CA ALA A 6 4.59 13.05 4.42
C ALA A 6 4.54 14.27 5.34
N GLY A 7 4.39 14.07 6.66
CA GLY A 7 4.44 15.16 7.65
C GLY A 7 5.82 15.81 7.80
N GLU A 8 6.88 15.02 7.67
CA GLU A 8 8.27 15.48 7.84
C GLU A 8 8.87 16.14 6.60
N VAL A 9 8.49 15.71 5.39
CA VAL A 9 8.99 16.33 4.17
C VAL A 9 8.44 17.75 3.94
N GLY A 10 7.52 18.19 4.82
CA GLY A 10 7.14 19.60 5.01
C GLY A 10 6.09 20.13 4.05
N GLY A 11 5.39 21.18 4.50
CA GLY A 11 4.44 21.93 3.68
C GLY A 11 3.08 21.27 3.47
N ALA A 12 2.77 20.15 4.14
CA ALA A 12 1.49 19.47 4.05
C ALA A 12 0.92 19.09 5.41
N THR A 13 -0.41 18.99 5.45
CA THR A 13 -1.13 18.35 6.55
C THR A 13 -1.63 17.00 6.04
N PRO A 14 -0.92 15.88 6.31
CA PRO A 14 -1.28 14.59 5.79
C PRO A 14 -2.52 14.02 6.49
N GLU A 15 -3.48 13.55 5.70
CA GLU A 15 -4.64 12.80 6.17
C GLU A 15 -4.46 11.33 5.73
N ALA A 16 -4.41 10.40 6.69
CA ALA A 16 -4.14 8.99 6.42
C ALA A 16 -5.42 8.19 6.29
N HIS A 17 -5.51 7.45 5.18
CA HIS A 17 -6.57 6.50 4.88
C HIS A 17 -5.97 5.28 4.17
N GLY A 18 -6.64 4.14 4.20
CA GLY A 18 -6.34 3.05 3.28
C GLY A 18 -6.49 3.50 1.83
N SER A 19 -5.66 3.02 0.91
CA SER A 19 -5.58 3.53 -0.48
C SER A 19 -6.94 3.54 -1.20
N LEU A 20 -7.74 2.47 -1.06
CA LEU A 20 -9.09 2.41 -1.64
C LEU A 20 -10.04 3.43 -1.03
N ALA A 21 -10.03 3.57 0.31
CA ALA A 21 -10.86 4.55 1.02
C ALA A 21 -10.47 5.99 0.66
N ALA A 22 -9.18 6.29 0.56
CA ALA A 22 -8.70 7.59 0.10
C ALA A 22 -9.20 7.90 -1.31
N ALA A 23 -9.07 6.94 -2.23
CA ALA A 23 -9.54 7.11 -3.60
C ALA A 23 -11.05 7.37 -3.66
N GLU A 24 -11.87 6.68 -2.87
CA GLU A 24 -13.31 6.86 -2.82
C GLU A 24 -13.72 8.24 -2.26
N LEU A 25 -13.04 8.69 -1.19
CA LEU A 25 -13.26 10.03 -0.64
C LEU A 25 -13.00 11.13 -1.66
N VAL A 26 -12.00 10.97 -2.53
CA VAL A 26 -11.70 11.93 -3.60
C VAL A 26 -12.70 11.80 -4.76
N ARG A 27 -13.05 10.58 -5.19
CA ARG A 27 -14.04 10.36 -6.25
C ARG A 27 -15.41 10.92 -5.90
N SER A 28 -15.85 10.71 -4.66
CA SER A 28 -17.14 11.22 -4.18
C SER A 28 -17.16 12.73 -3.93
N GLY A 29 -15.99 13.40 -3.95
CA GLY A 29 -15.85 14.80 -3.60
C GLY A 29 -15.94 15.08 -2.09
N ALA A 30 -15.92 14.04 -1.25
CA ALA A 30 -15.89 14.19 0.21
C ALA A 30 -14.53 14.74 0.70
N ARG A 31 -13.49 14.62 -0.11
CA ARG A 31 -12.17 15.22 0.08
C ARG A 31 -11.68 15.82 -1.23
N ASP A 32 -10.99 16.96 -1.12
CA ASP A 32 -10.38 17.69 -2.25
C ASP A 32 -8.90 18.01 -1.91
N PRO A 33 -8.02 16.98 -1.88
CA PRO A 33 -6.63 17.16 -1.51
C PRO A 33 -5.84 17.84 -2.62
N ASP A 34 -4.77 18.55 -2.25
CA ASP A 34 -3.85 19.16 -3.21
C ASP A 34 -2.88 18.13 -3.85
N ALA A 35 -2.60 17.03 -3.14
CA ALA A 35 -1.76 15.93 -3.61
C ALA A 35 -2.23 14.58 -3.04
N LEU A 36 -1.85 13.51 -3.71
CA LEU A 36 -2.10 12.12 -3.31
C LEU A 36 -0.80 11.32 -3.28
N ALA A 37 -0.68 10.42 -2.29
CA ALA A 37 0.35 9.39 -2.25
C ALA A 37 -0.26 8.10 -1.70
N LEU A 38 -0.37 7.06 -2.54
CA LEU A 38 -1.10 5.82 -2.26
C LEU A 38 -0.24 4.59 -2.55
N ALA A 39 -0.52 3.48 -1.84
CA ALA A 39 0.14 2.18 -2.05
C ALA A 39 -0.31 1.44 -3.33
N GLU A 40 -1.15 2.08 -4.15
CA GLU A 40 -1.64 1.55 -5.43
C GLU A 40 -1.52 2.66 -6.48
N PRO A 41 -0.45 2.67 -7.30
CA PRO A 41 -0.22 3.72 -8.30
C PRO A 41 -1.38 3.88 -9.30
N GLY A 42 -2.10 2.79 -9.62
CA GLY A 42 -3.27 2.82 -10.50
C GLY A 42 -4.38 3.72 -9.97
N LEU A 43 -4.65 3.71 -8.65
CA LEU A 43 -5.65 4.57 -8.04
C LEU A 43 -5.29 6.06 -8.17
N VAL A 44 -3.99 6.38 -8.08
CA VAL A 44 -3.51 7.75 -8.28
C VAL A 44 -3.68 8.17 -9.75
N ALA A 45 -3.34 7.27 -10.69
CA ALA A 45 -3.53 7.50 -12.12
C ALA A 45 -4.99 7.80 -12.48
N ASP A 46 -5.93 7.02 -11.94
CA ASP A 46 -7.37 7.19 -12.17
C ASP A 46 -7.89 8.56 -11.69
N LEU A 47 -7.31 9.11 -10.62
CA LEU A 47 -7.75 10.37 -10.02
C LEU A 47 -7.07 11.60 -10.63
N ALA A 48 -5.79 11.50 -10.95
CA ALA A 48 -4.97 12.62 -11.42
C ALA A 48 -4.74 12.62 -12.94
N GLY A 49 -5.03 11.49 -13.63
CA GLY A 49 -4.66 11.30 -15.05
C GLY A 49 -3.18 11.00 -15.26
N TRP A 50 -2.37 11.05 -14.19
CA TRP A 50 -0.94 10.76 -14.19
C TRP A 50 -0.49 10.36 -12.79
N HIS A 51 0.71 9.79 -12.68
CA HIS A 51 1.35 9.51 -11.39
C HIS A 51 2.86 9.33 -11.54
N ALA A 52 3.58 9.48 -10.44
CA ALA A 52 4.94 9.00 -10.30
C ALA A 52 4.97 7.79 -9.37
N VAL A 53 5.57 6.68 -9.80
CA VAL A 53 5.95 5.59 -8.89
C VAL A 53 7.23 6.03 -8.19
N PHE A 54 7.20 6.18 -6.87
CA PHE A 54 8.31 6.80 -6.13
C PHE A 54 8.94 5.90 -5.07
N ALA A 55 8.25 4.84 -4.66
CA ALA A 55 8.74 3.89 -3.66
C ALA A 55 8.17 2.50 -3.89
N THR A 56 8.84 1.50 -3.32
CA THR A 56 8.35 0.14 -3.11
C THR A 56 8.23 -0.15 -1.61
N ASN A 57 7.68 -1.31 -1.28
CA ASN A 57 7.73 -1.86 0.07
C ASN A 57 8.05 -3.35 -0.03
N ALA A 58 8.43 -3.95 1.08
CA ALA A 58 8.71 -5.37 1.16
C ALA A 58 7.79 -6.02 2.18
N LEU A 59 7.41 -7.25 1.93
CA LEU A 59 6.91 -8.12 2.98
C LEU A 59 8.07 -8.56 3.87
N THR A 60 7.79 -8.71 5.14
CA THR A 60 8.73 -9.20 6.16
C THR A 60 8.01 -10.09 7.16
N VAL A 61 8.77 -10.85 7.93
CA VAL A 61 8.31 -11.51 9.15
C VAL A 61 8.84 -10.71 10.33
N VAL A 62 7.94 -10.11 11.10
CA VAL A 62 8.24 -9.52 12.41
C VAL A 62 8.10 -10.60 13.49
N TYR A 63 8.86 -10.50 14.57
CA TYR A 63 8.78 -11.48 15.66
C TYR A 63 8.94 -10.79 17.01
N ASP A 64 8.37 -11.42 18.05
CA ASP A 64 8.57 -11.01 19.43
C ASP A 64 9.99 -11.42 19.88
N PRO A 65 10.89 -10.46 20.22
CA PRO A 65 12.23 -10.78 20.65
C PRO A 65 12.28 -11.55 21.99
N ASP A 66 11.24 -11.44 22.81
CA ASP A 66 11.12 -12.09 24.11
C ASP A 66 10.47 -13.49 24.02
N SER A 67 9.95 -13.88 22.84
CA SER A 67 9.45 -15.25 22.60
C SER A 67 10.58 -16.28 22.72
N GLU A 68 10.30 -17.40 23.38
CA GLU A 68 11.21 -18.55 23.42
C GLU A 68 11.55 -19.11 22.03
N TYR A 69 10.69 -18.83 21.05
CA TYR A 69 10.85 -19.28 19.65
C TYR A 69 11.62 -18.29 18.77
N ALA A 70 11.95 -17.08 19.25
CA ALA A 70 12.68 -16.08 18.48
C ALA A 70 13.98 -16.61 17.84
N PRO A 71 14.81 -17.45 18.52
CA PRO A 71 15.98 -18.03 17.88
C PRO A 71 15.65 -18.93 16.68
N ALA A 72 14.63 -19.79 16.80
CA ALA A 72 14.22 -20.68 15.74
C ALA A 72 13.63 -19.91 14.54
N ILE A 73 12.83 -18.87 14.80
CA ILE A 73 12.27 -17.98 13.78
C ILE A 73 13.38 -17.27 12.98
N ARG A 74 14.42 -16.79 13.67
CA ARG A 74 15.56 -16.13 13.03
C ARG A 74 16.43 -17.08 12.22
N GLU A 75 16.58 -18.33 12.66
CA GLU A 75 17.40 -19.34 11.98
C GLU A 75 16.71 -19.82 10.68
N ASP A 76 15.46 -20.23 10.76
CA ASP A 76 14.65 -20.68 9.61
C ASP A 76 13.16 -20.42 9.85
N TRP A 77 12.70 -19.23 9.47
CA TRP A 77 11.30 -18.85 9.61
C TRP A 77 10.33 -19.78 8.88
N ARG A 78 10.77 -20.38 7.74
CA ARG A 78 9.91 -21.27 6.94
C ARG A 78 9.53 -22.52 7.74
N THR A 79 10.51 -23.14 8.35
CA THR A 79 10.29 -24.31 9.20
C THR A 79 9.65 -23.93 10.53
N ALA A 80 10.08 -22.83 11.15
CA ALA A 80 9.57 -22.41 12.44
C ALA A 80 8.08 -22.08 12.40
N LEU A 81 7.64 -21.22 11.46
CA LEU A 81 6.23 -20.78 11.39
C LEU A 81 5.25 -21.89 10.99
N ALA A 82 5.73 -23.04 10.55
CA ALA A 82 4.90 -24.21 10.26
C ALA A 82 4.61 -25.07 11.51
N ARG A 83 5.25 -24.77 12.67
CA ARG A 83 5.11 -25.52 13.91
C ARG A 83 3.90 -25.04 14.69
N GLU A 84 3.02 -25.94 15.12
CA GLU A 84 1.76 -25.63 15.82
C GLU A 84 1.97 -24.89 17.16
N GLU A 85 3.14 -25.07 17.80
CA GLU A 85 3.47 -24.40 19.05
C GLU A 85 3.89 -22.93 18.88
N ILE A 86 4.17 -22.47 17.64
CA ILE A 86 4.56 -21.08 17.36
C ILE A 86 3.33 -20.33 16.83
N SER A 87 2.85 -19.37 17.58
CA SER A 87 1.70 -18.56 17.20
C SER A 87 2.08 -17.52 16.13
N VAL A 88 1.36 -17.52 15.02
CA VAL A 88 1.63 -16.66 13.87
C VAL A 88 0.44 -15.76 13.58
N GLY A 89 0.69 -14.48 13.30
CA GLY A 89 -0.34 -13.52 12.91
C GLY A 89 -0.24 -13.13 11.43
N ARG A 90 -1.40 -12.92 10.81
CA ARG A 90 -1.54 -12.30 9.48
C ARG A 90 -2.82 -11.49 9.39
N THR A 91 -2.99 -10.70 8.35
CA THR A 91 -4.24 -9.95 8.13
C THR A 91 -5.22 -10.72 7.22
N ASP A 92 -6.47 -10.24 7.18
CA ASP A 92 -7.54 -10.83 6.37
C ASP A 92 -7.34 -10.49 4.89
N PRO A 93 -7.14 -11.48 4.00
CA PRO A 93 -6.91 -11.24 2.57
C PRO A 93 -8.11 -10.59 1.86
N ALA A 94 -9.33 -10.72 2.41
CA ALA A 94 -10.53 -10.12 1.83
C ALA A 94 -10.71 -8.65 2.21
N ARG A 95 -9.96 -8.16 3.19
CA ARG A 95 -10.11 -6.80 3.74
C ARG A 95 -8.87 -5.94 3.60
N ASP A 96 -7.71 -6.57 3.40
CA ASP A 96 -6.41 -5.89 3.49
C ASP A 96 -5.43 -6.44 2.45
N PRO A 97 -4.77 -5.55 1.68
CA PRO A 97 -3.72 -5.92 0.75
C PRO A 97 -2.56 -6.71 1.38
N LEU A 98 -2.17 -6.44 2.63
CA LEU A 98 -1.16 -7.22 3.34
C LEU A 98 -1.58 -8.70 3.45
N GLY A 99 -2.86 -8.98 3.70
CA GLY A 99 -3.39 -10.33 3.83
C GLY A 99 -3.23 -11.14 2.53
N TYR A 100 -3.69 -10.64 1.39
CA TYR A 100 -3.53 -11.39 0.14
C TYR A 100 -2.07 -11.42 -0.33
N ARG A 101 -1.28 -10.38 -0.07
CA ARG A 101 0.17 -10.38 -0.37
C ARG A 101 0.93 -11.40 0.45
N THR A 102 0.57 -11.59 1.73
CA THR A 102 1.09 -12.69 2.55
C THR A 102 0.81 -14.04 1.92
N LEU A 103 -0.43 -14.27 1.46
CA LEU A 103 -0.78 -15.53 0.80
C LEU A 103 -0.04 -15.73 -0.52
N LEU A 104 0.21 -14.66 -1.29
CA LEU A 104 1.02 -14.71 -2.51
C LEU A 104 2.48 -15.05 -2.22
N ALA A 105 3.08 -14.45 -1.18
CA ALA A 105 4.44 -14.78 -0.75
C ALA A 105 4.55 -16.23 -0.28
N LEU A 106 3.55 -16.73 0.45
CA LEU A 106 3.48 -18.13 0.86
C LEU A 106 3.31 -19.08 -0.34
N ASP A 107 2.53 -18.71 -1.38
CA ASP A 107 2.44 -19.50 -2.61
C ASP A 107 3.80 -19.57 -3.34
N LEU A 108 4.53 -18.46 -3.43
CA LEU A 108 5.90 -18.43 -3.98
C LEU A 108 6.84 -19.31 -3.15
N ALA A 109 6.84 -19.16 -1.83
CA ALA A 109 7.67 -19.96 -0.94
C ALA A 109 7.36 -21.47 -1.05
N GLY A 110 6.08 -21.84 -1.18
CA GLY A 110 5.65 -23.22 -1.37
C GLY A 110 6.18 -23.83 -2.67
N ARG A 111 6.28 -23.04 -3.74
CA ARG A 111 6.89 -23.48 -5.02
C ARG A 111 8.38 -23.77 -4.89
N GLU A 112 9.04 -23.19 -3.88
CA GLU A 112 10.44 -23.42 -3.51
C GLU A 112 10.61 -24.51 -2.45
N GLY A 113 9.52 -25.19 -2.05
CA GLY A 113 9.55 -26.31 -1.11
C GLY A 113 9.30 -25.92 0.35
N ALA A 114 8.94 -24.66 0.66
CA ALA A 114 8.52 -24.31 2.01
C ALA A 114 7.18 -24.95 2.39
N PRO A 115 6.92 -25.25 3.66
CA PRO A 115 5.66 -25.83 4.14
C PRO A 115 4.54 -24.78 4.20
N ALA A 116 4.26 -24.12 3.07
CA ALA A 116 3.37 -22.95 2.97
C ALA A 116 1.95 -23.22 3.48
N ASP A 117 1.41 -24.42 3.23
CA ASP A 117 0.05 -24.77 3.69
C ASP A 117 0.02 -24.93 5.21
N ALA A 118 1.08 -25.47 5.83
CA ALA A 118 1.19 -25.57 7.28
C ALA A 118 1.31 -24.18 7.91
N ILE A 119 2.15 -23.29 7.36
CA ILE A 119 2.26 -21.89 7.82
C ILE A 119 0.90 -21.19 7.69
N ARG A 120 0.19 -21.38 6.57
CA ARG A 120 -1.13 -20.76 6.35
C ARG A 120 -2.17 -21.25 7.35
N ALA A 121 -2.17 -22.55 7.65
CA ALA A 121 -3.07 -23.18 8.61
C ALA A 121 -2.78 -22.73 10.05
N ASN A 122 -1.51 -22.49 10.37
CA ASN A 122 -1.05 -22.04 11.69
C ASN A 122 -1.25 -20.53 11.94
N ALA A 123 -1.45 -19.73 10.88
CA ALA A 123 -1.52 -18.28 11.01
C ALA A 123 -2.95 -17.80 11.32
N ASP A 124 -3.13 -17.22 12.50
CA ASP A 124 -4.35 -16.54 12.91
C ASP A 124 -4.56 -15.20 12.19
N VAL A 125 -5.83 -14.83 12.01
CA VAL A 125 -6.22 -13.62 11.28
C VAL A 125 -6.56 -12.49 12.24
N PHE A 126 -5.87 -11.36 12.07
CA PHE A 126 -6.07 -10.14 12.85
C PHE A 126 -6.46 -8.95 11.94
N PRO A 127 -7.19 -7.96 12.46
CA PRO A 127 -7.29 -6.65 11.82
C PRO A 127 -5.88 -6.02 11.69
N GLU A 128 -5.59 -5.34 10.57
CA GLU A 128 -4.28 -4.70 10.34
C GLU A 128 -3.86 -3.78 11.50
N THR A 129 -4.80 -2.99 12.02
CA THR A 129 -4.56 -2.05 13.12
C THR A 129 -4.25 -2.71 14.47
N GLN A 130 -4.49 -4.02 14.61
CA GLN A 130 -4.28 -4.77 15.84
C GLN A 130 -3.10 -5.72 15.76
N LEU A 131 -2.72 -6.19 14.58
CA LEU A 131 -1.73 -7.24 14.37
C LEU A 131 -0.42 -6.98 15.11
N LEU A 132 0.23 -5.83 14.85
CA LEU A 132 1.52 -5.52 15.48
C LEU A 132 1.39 -5.22 16.98
N ARG A 133 0.27 -4.63 17.41
CA ARG A 133 0.01 -4.43 18.84
C ARG A 133 -0.17 -5.75 19.59
N THR A 134 -0.75 -6.74 18.94
CA THR A 134 -0.87 -8.09 19.51
C THR A 134 0.50 -8.74 19.64
N LEU A 135 1.39 -8.57 18.64
CA LEU A 135 2.78 -9.02 18.71
C LEU A 135 3.54 -8.32 19.85
N GLU A 136 3.46 -6.97 19.91
CA GLU A 136 4.10 -6.15 20.95
C GLU A 136 3.66 -6.53 22.39
N ALA A 137 2.44 -7.07 22.51
CA ALA A 137 1.90 -7.55 23.76
C ALA A 137 2.22 -9.04 24.06
N GLY A 138 3.01 -9.71 23.21
CA GLY A 138 3.32 -11.14 23.34
C GLY A 138 2.16 -12.08 23.04
N GLY A 139 1.15 -11.59 22.32
CA GLY A 139 -0.03 -12.38 21.95
C GLY A 139 0.18 -13.29 20.74
N VAL A 140 1.21 -13.06 19.93
CA VAL A 140 1.74 -13.95 18.89
C VAL A 140 3.24 -13.89 18.87
N ASP A 141 3.92 -14.98 18.48
CA ASP A 141 5.39 -15.08 18.41
C ASP A 141 5.95 -14.41 17.15
N ALA A 142 5.19 -14.42 16.07
CA ALA A 142 5.57 -13.80 14.79
C ALA A 142 4.36 -13.31 14.02
N ALA A 143 4.58 -12.40 13.06
CA ALA A 143 3.54 -11.95 12.15
C ALA A 143 4.12 -11.56 10.79
N PHE A 144 3.30 -11.69 9.73
CA PHE A 144 3.61 -11.11 8.44
C PHE A 144 3.23 -9.63 8.42
N ALA A 145 4.16 -8.77 8.03
CA ALA A 145 3.98 -7.33 7.99
C ALA A 145 4.68 -6.71 6.77
N TYR A 146 4.47 -5.44 6.53
CA TYR A 146 5.34 -4.66 5.66
C TYR A 146 6.57 -4.17 6.42
N ARG A 147 7.72 -4.09 5.75
CA ARG A 147 8.96 -3.60 6.36
C ARG A 147 8.83 -2.20 6.95
N ASN A 148 8.13 -1.27 6.27
CA ASN A 148 7.88 0.05 6.81
C ASN A 148 7.03 0.06 8.10
N MET A 149 6.17 -0.94 8.30
CA MET A 149 5.43 -1.11 9.55
C MET A 149 6.35 -1.62 10.66
N ALA A 150 7.20 -2.61 10.37
CA ALA A 150 8.19 -3.11 11.31
C ALA A 150 9.12 -1.98 11.80
N VAL A 151 9.64 -1.16 10.89
CA VAL A 151 10.48 0.00 11.20
C VAL A 151 9.72 1.05 12.03
N ALA A 152 8.46 1.33 11.67
CA ALA A 152 7.65 2.33 12.38
C ALA A 152 7.31 1.93 13.83
N HIS A 153 7.30 0.63 14.13
CA HIS A 153 7.04 0.05 15.44
C HIS A 153 8.32 -0.37 16.19
N ASP A 154 9.50 -0.12 15.58
CA ASP A 154 10.81 -0.56 16.13
C ASP A 154 10.86 -2.06 16.44
N LEU A 155 10.20 -2.87 15.59
CA LEU A 155 10.11 -4.32 15.76
C LEU A 155 11.23 -5.04 15.03
N PRO A 156 11.84 -6.07 15.70
CA PRO A 156 12.75 -6.98 15.02
C PRO A 156 12.04 -7.68 13.85
N HIS A 157 12.72 -7.77 12.72
CA HIS A 157 12.14 -8.38 11.53
C HIS A 157 13.20 -9.10 10.69
N LEU A 158 12.73 -9.98 9.81
CA LEU A 158 13.54 -10.74 8.88
C LEU A 158 13.33 -10.23 7.47
N ASP A 159 14.39 -9.82 6.81
CA ASP A 159 14.32 -9.58 5.37
C ASP A 159 14.08 -10.91 4.65
N LEU A 160 12.97 -10.99 3.91
CA LEU A 160 12.68 -12.13 3.07
C LEU A 160 13.51 -12.03 1.78
N PRO A 161 13.83 -13.17 1.12
CA PRO A 161 14.41 -13.12 -0.23
C PRO A 161 13.60 -12.27 -1.18
N ALA A 162 14.26 -11.54 -2.06
CA ALA A 162 13.60 -10.64 -3.02
C ALA A 162 12.55 -11.36 -3.89
N GLU A 163 12.73 -12.65 -4.13
CA GLU A 163 11.78 -13.51 -4.85
C GLU A 163 10.46 -13.70 -4.12
N LEU A 164 10.41 -13.43 -2.80
CA LEU A 164 9.24 -13.64 -1.94
C LEU A 164 8.65 -12.35 -1.40
N ASP A 165 9.46 -11.30 -1.20
CA ASP A 165 9.07 -10.09 -0.47
C ASP A 165 8.22 -9.10 -1.26
N LEU A 166 8.03 -9.34 -2.56
CA LEU A 166 7.28 -8.50 -3.50
C LEU A 166 7.83 -7.07 -3.63
N SER A 167 9.12 -6.82 -3.35
CA SER A 167 9.69 -5.48 -3.35
C SER A 167 10.28 -5.04 -4.69
N ASP A 168 10.81 -5.97 -5.49
CA ASP A 168 11.61 -5.66 -6.68
C ASP A 168 10.76 -5.58 -7.96
N PRO A 169 10.61 -4.39 -8.59
CA PRO A 169 9.88 -4.26 -9.86
C PRO A 169 10.43 -5.14 -11.00
N ARG A 170 11.71 -5.50 -10.97
CA ARG A 170 12.34 -6.36 -11.97
C ARG A 170 11.86 -7.81 -11.88
N LEU A 171 11.34 -8.23 -10.72
CA LEU A 171 10.80 -9.56 -10.47
C LEU A 171 9.28 -9.66 -10.71
N ALA A 172 8.66 -8.66 -11.38
CA ALA A 172 7.22 -8.64 -11.62
C ALA A 172 6.70 -9.94 -12.28
N ASP A 173 7.42 -10.48 -13.29
CA ASP A 173 7.02 -11.71 -13.96
C ASP A 173 7.16 -12.94 -13.04
N HIS A 174 8.13 -12.95 -12.14
CA HIS A 174 8.26 -13.98 -11.11
C HIS A 174 7.08 -13.93 -10.14
N TYR A 175 6.71 -12.75 -9.63
CA TYR A 175 5.60 -12.60 -8.69
C TYR A 175 4.26 -13.01 -9.31
N ARG A 176 4.02 -12.73 -10.60
CA ARG A 176 2.79 -13.14 -11.32
C ARG A 176 2.57 -14.65 -11.38
N ARG A 177 3.58 -15.45 -11.05
CA ARG A 177 3.44 -16.91 -10.94
C ARG A 177 2.59 -17.30 -9.74
N ALA A 178 2.55 -16.47 -8.69
CA ALA A 178 1.66 -16.64 -7.55
C ALA A 178 0.27 -16.09 -7.87
N ALA A 179 -0.75 -16.78 -7.38
CA ALA A 179 -2.13 -16.33 -7.49
C ALA A 179 -2.95 -16.79 -6.28
N VAL A 180 -3.83 -15.94 -5.81
CA VAL A 180 -4.79 -16.26 -4.74
C VAL A 180 -6.19 -15.85 -5.17
N THR A 181 -7.21 -16.60 -4.74
CA THR A 181 -8.60 -16.23 -4.99
C THR A 181 -9.20 -15.62 -3.73
N VAL A 182 -9.68 -14.39 -3.83
CA VAL A 182 -10.27 -13.63 -2.74
C VAL A 182 -11.61 -13.07 -3.22
N GLY A 183 -12.69 -13.37 -2.51
CA GLY A 183 -14.02 -12.89 -2.89
C GLY A 183 -14.50 -13.32 -4.28
N GLY A 184 -13.95 -14.43 -4.83
CA GLY A 184 -14.24 -14.91 -6.19
C GLY A 184 -13.36 -14.30 -7.29
N GLU A 185 -12.51 -13.34 -6.96
CA GLU A 185 -11.54 -12.74 -7.88
C GLU A 185 -10.14 -13.34 -7.71
N THR A 186 -9.43 -13.54 -8.81
CA THR A 186 -8.05 -14.04 -8.78
C THR A 186 -7.08 -12.86 -8.79
N ILE A 187 -6.36 -12.69 -7.67
CA ILE A 187 -5.30 -11.70 -7.51
C ILE A 187 -3.97 -12.39 -7.83
N ARG A 188 -3.19 -11.78 -8.70
CA ARG A 188 -1.82 -12.24 -9.01
C ARG A 188 -0.78 -11.42 -8.29
N GLY A 189 0.38 -12.01 -8.04
CA GLY A 189 1.50 -11.32 -7.43
C GLY A 189 2.03 -10.20 -8.30
N GLU A 190 2.25 -9.05 -7.69
CA GLU A 190 2.85 -7.86 -8.28
C GLU A 190 3.77 -7.17 -7.27
N PRO A 191 4.76 -6.39 -7.73
CA PRO A 191 5.57 -5.58 -6.83
C PRO A 191 4.71 -4.59 -6.04
N ILE A 192 5.02 -4.45 -4.76
CA ILE A 192 4.39 -3.44 -3.90
C ILE A 192 4.96 -2.08 -4.26
N ARG A 193 4.14 -1.20 -4.83
CA ARG A 193 4.56 0.12 -5.31
C ARG A 193 3.68 1.22 -4.76
N TYR A 194 4.28 2.40 -4.58
CA TYR A 194 3.60 3.61 -4.16
C TYR A 194 3.61 4.62 -5.28
N GLY A 195 2.45 5.20 -5.55
CA GLY A 195 2.26 6.26 -6.52
C GLY A 195 1.95 7.58 -5.85
N ALA A 196 2.45 8.68 -6.43
CA ALA A 196 2.09 10.03 -6.01
C ALA A 196 1.78 10.92 -7.21
N ALA A 197 0.87 11.87 -7.00
CA ALA A 197 0.58 12.96 -7.91
C ALA A 197 0.11 14.19 -7.14
N PHE A 198 0.28 15.38 -7.71
CA PHE A 198 -0.46 16.54 -7.25
C PHE A 198 -1.70 16.77 -8.11
N LEU A 199 -2.76 17.28 -7.49
CA LEU A 199 -4.06 17.55 -8.12
C LEU A 199 -4.26 19.04 -8.36
N THR A 200 -3.54 19.89 -7.59
CA THR A 200 -3.52 21.35 -7.75
C THR A 200 -2.08 21.87 -7.67
N ASP A 201 -1.84 23.08 -8.14
CA ASP A 201 -0.51 23.72 -8.09
C ASP A 201 0.02 23.83 -6.64
N ARG A 202 -0.88 23.89 -5.65
CA ARG A 202 -0.49 23.94 -4.22
C ARG A 202 0.10 22.61 -3.74
N GLY A 203 -0.27 21.51 -4.35
CA GLY A 203 0.28 20.18 -4.03
C GLY A 203 1.64 19.90 -4.65
N GLU A 204 2.05 20.66 -5.66
CA GLU A 204 3.30 20.42 -6.38
C GLU A 204 4.56 20.46 -5.49
N PRO A 205 4.74 21.47 -4.60
CA PRO A 205 5.90 21.51 -3.71
C PRO A 205 6.00 20.29 -2.79
N PHE A 206 4.88 19.86 -2.22
CA PHE A 206 4.84 18.63 -1.42
C PHE A 206 5.23 17.40 -2.24
N TYR A 207 4.63 17.21 -3.42
CA TYR A 207 4.96 16.11 -4.32
C TYR A 207 6.45 16.08 -4.65
N ARG A 208 7.04 17.22 -5.05
CA ARG A 208 8.47 17.32 -5.37
C ARG A 208 9.34 16.95 -4.18
N ASN A 209 9.00 17.43 -2.99
CA ASN A 209 9.73 17.10 -1.76
C ASN A 209 9.63 15.61 -1.43
N LEU A 210 8.44 15.01 -1.55
CA LEU A 210 8.24 13.59 -1.27
C LEU A 210 9.09 12.70 -2.18
N VAL A 211 9.03 12.91 -3.50
CA VAL A 211 9.74 12.06 -4.45
C VAL A 211 11.25 12.30 -4.47
N ALA A 212 11.73 13.47 -4.02
CA ALA A 212 13.14 13.79 -3.92
C ALA A 212 13.81 13.24 -2.63
N ASN A 213 13.02 12.86 -1.62
CA ASN A 213 13.54 12.42 -0.32
C ASN A 213 13.71 10.90 -0.23
N ALA A 214 14.47 10.31 -1.17
CA ALA A 214 14.72 8.87 -1.21
C ALA A 214 15.39 8.34 0.07
N GLU A 215 16.33 9.09 0.65
CA GLU A 215 17.02 8.73 1.89
C GLU A 215 16.02 8.61 3.05
N ARG A 216 15.15 9.61 3.21
CA ARG A 216 14.13 9.60 4.26
C ARG A 216 13.14 8.44 4.08
N LEU A 217 12.72 8.16 2.85
CA LEU A 217 11.87 7.02 2.57
C LEU A 217 12.54 5.70 2.99
N ARG A 218 13.84 5.53 2.69
CA ARG A 218 14.60 4.33 3.09
C ARG A 218 14.72 4.21 4.60
N GLU A 219 14.93 5.30 5.34
CA GLU A 219 14.95 5.31 6.81
C GLU A 219 13.62 4.82 7.43
N TYR A 220 12.50 5.05 6.74
CA TYR A 220 11.19 4.53 7.13
C TYR A 220 10.84 3.16 6.54
N GLY A 221 11.84 2.41 6.05
CA GLY A 221 11.68 1.04 5.59
C GLY A 221 11.09 0.88 4.19
N PHE A 222 10.97 1.97 3.41
CA PHE A 222 10.58 1.87 2.01
C PHE A 222 11.77 1.51 1.12
N GLY A 223 11.51 0.78 0.04
CA GLY A 223 12.45 0.61 -1.06
C GLY A 223 12.37 1.82 -2.01
N VAL A 224 13.53 2.33 -2.43
CA VAL A 224 13.59 3.38 -3.46
C VAL A 224 14.67 2.96 -4.46
N PRO A 225 14.31 2.20 -5.51
CA PRO A 225 15.20 1.87 -6.61
C PRO A 225 15.79 3.13 -7.28
N ASP A 226 16.98 3.00 -7.85
CA ASP A 226 17.71 4.16 -8.44
C ASP A 226 16.96 4.79 -9.62
N GLU A 227 16.15 4.00 -10.34
CA GLU A 227 15.29 4.48 -11.42
C GLU A 227 14.06 5.28 -10.97
N PHE A 228 13.78 5.35 -9.66
CA PHE A 228 12.64 6.10 -9.15
C PHE A 228 12.98 7.58 -8.90
N PRO A 229 11.99 8.49 -9.07
CA PRO A 229 10.59 8.25 -9.47
C PRO A 229 10.40 7.94 -10.95
N VAL A 230 9.49 7.04 -11.29
CA VAL A 230 9.08 6.76 -12.66
C VAL A 230 7.72 7.40 -12.95
N VAL A 231 7.70 8.42 -13.81
CA VAL A 231 6.46 9.14 -14.17
C VAL A 231 5.71 8.40 -15.28
N ARG A 232 4.38 8.33 -15.18
CA ARG A 232 3.45 7.70 -16.11
C ARG A 232 2.26 8.64 -16.40
N GLY A 233 1.76 8.63 -17.63
CA GLY A 233 0.51 9.32 -18.01
C GLY A 233 0.61 10.84 -18.19
N ARG A 234 1.77 11.46 -17.96
CA ARG A 234 2.00 12.88 -18.22
C ARG A 234 2.69 13.03 -19.58
N GLU A 235 2.02 13.71 -20.52
CA GLU A 235 2.71 14.11 -21.74
C GLU A 235 3.73 15.22 -21.39
N SER A 236 5.02 14.89 -21.56
CA SER A 236 6.20 15.75 -21.48
C SER A 236 6.45 16.57 -20.19
N ASP A 237 7.66 16.47 -19.71
CA ASP A 237 8.45 17.24 -18.74
C ASP A 237 7.68 18.11 -17.71
N PRO A 238 7.74 17.75 -16.40
CA PRO A 238 7.12 18.51 -15.32
C PRO A 238 7.61 19.98 -15.21
N ALA A 239 8.70 20.35 -15.90
CA ALA A 239 9.20 21.71 -15.94
C ALA A 239 8.58 22.58 -17.05
N ALA A 240 7.84 22.01 -17.99
CA ALA A 240 7.37 22.72 -19.19
C ALA A 240 5.89 23.11 -19.19
N ASN A 241 5.07 22.66 -18.23
CA ASN A 241 3.64 22.92 -18.26
C ASN A 241 3.16 23.76 -17.05
N THR A 242 3.36 25.07 -17.12
CA THR A 242 2.65 26.08 -16.31
C THR A 242 1.30 26.44 -16.95
N GLY A 243 0.62 25.47 -17.56
CA GLY A 243 -0.69 25.63 -18.17
C GLY A 243 -1.80 25.01 -17.33
N THR A 244 -2.73 25.83 -16.94
CA THR A 244 -3.95 25.55 -16.18
C THR A 244 -4.63 24.25 -16.62
N ALA A 245 -4.58 23.21 -15.80
CA ALA A 245 -5.41 22.02 -15.98
C ALA A 245 -6.86 22.40 -15.69
N THR A 246 -7.65 22.60 -16.73
CA THR A 246 -9.09 22.83 -16.63
C THR A 246 -9.75 21.51 -16.20
N ARG A 247 -10.22 21.47 -14.98
CA ARG A 247 -10.98 20.37 -14.38
C ARG A 247 -12.19 20.04 -15.27
N PRO A 248 -12.49 18.80 -15.61
CA PRO A 248 -13.75 18.47 -16.26
C PRO A 248 -14.91 18.84 -15.33
N ARG A 249 -15.74 19.77 -15.79
CA ARG A 249 -16.93 20.24 -15.07
C ARG A 249 -17.93 19.08 -15.00
N ALA A 250 -18.37 18.73 -13.81
CA ALA A 250 -19.45 17.77 -13.59
C ALA A 250 -20.70 18.22 -14.41
N PRO A 251 -21.46 17.26 -14.99
CA PRO A 251 -22.66 17.61 -15.73
C PRO A 251 -23.66 18.30 -14.79
N ALA A 252 -24.16 19.45 -15.21
CA ALA A 252 -25.17 20.20 -14.49
C ALA A 252 -26.44 19.34 -14.35
N THR A 253 -26.86 19.12 -13.11
CA THR A 253 -28.19 18.58 -12.82
C THR A 253 -29.24 19.51 -13.37
N ALA A 254 -30.09 18.97 -14.26
CA ALA A 254 -31.24 19.66 -14.79
C ALA A 254 -32.29 19.88 -13.69
N ALA A 255 -32.31 21.07 -13.13
CA ALA A 255 -33.40 21.56 -12.29
C ALA A 255 -33.48 23.06 -12.48
N ASP A 256 -34.18 23.47 -13.54
CA ASP A 256 -35.02 24.68 -13.54
C ASP A 256 -35.78 24.75 -14.84
N GLN A 257 -37.00 24.18 -14.84
CA GLN A 257 -38.04 24.55 -15.80
C GLN A 257 -39.02 25.47 -15.07
N PRO A 258 -39.32 26.66 -15.62
CA PRO A 258 -40.34 27.52 -15.02
C PRO A 258 -41.72 26.94 -15.29
N VAL A 259 -42.52 26.82 -14.23
CA VAL A 259 -43.94 26.45 -14.29
C VAL A 259 -44.69 27.63 -14.90
N GLU A 260 -45.19 27.46 -16.14
CA GLU A 260 -46.17 28.36 -16.74
C GLU A 260 -47.50 28.25 -15.99
N HIS A 261 -47.90 29.35 -15.35
CA HIS A 261 -49.27 29.52 -14.81
C HIS A 261 -50.22 29.81 -16.00
N GLY A 262 -50.88 28.77 -16.45
CA GLY A 262 -52.06 28.91 -17.31
C GLY A 262 -53.17 29.62 -16.55
N ARG A 263 -53.49 30.84 -16.96
CA ARG A 263 -54.75 31.50 -16.64
C ARG A 263 -55.86 30.81 -17.42
N ASP A 264 -56.77 30.17 -16.77
CA ASP A 264 -58.05 29.81 -17.34
C ASP A 264 -59.11 30.73 -16.87
N ASN A 265 -59.84 31.25 -17.88
CA ASN A 265 -60.88 32.24 -17.77
C ASN A 265 -62.18 31.52 -18.15
N ARG A 266 -63.02 31.20 -17.17
CA ARG A 266 -64.52 31.28 -17.20
C ARG A 266 -65.15 30.45 -16.09
#